data_51141c15f7b51c4224d129a569217ba0
#
_entry.id   51141c15f7b51c4224d129a569217ba0
#
_cell.length_a   1.000
_cell.length_b   1.000
_cell.length_c   1.000
_cell.angle_alpha   90.00
_cell.angle_beta   90.00
_cell.angle_gamma   90.00
#
_symmetry.space_group_name_H-M   'P 1'
#
loop_
_entity.id
_entity.type
_entity.pdbx_description
1 polymer ?
#
loop_
_entity_poly.entity_id
_entity_poly.type
_entity_poly.pdbx_seq_one_letter_code
_entity_poly.pdbx_strand_id
1 'polypeptide(L)'
;MNGVKSLDSAVASAYFDPTMAKQPDNTNYKVIAENRRARYDDSIDSDVECGIQLMGSEVKSLRTGQSNIAESYAEVADGELWLVNAYIAPYEQAMFGHQDRRRRKLLASRREISDMWNATQRKGMTLVPLVMYFNHRGMAKVKIGIAKGKRATDKREATARRDWNRQKQRLLKDHG
;
A
#
# COMPACT_ATOMS: atom_id res chain seq x y z
N MET A 1 23.62 -48.75 -52.43
CA MET A 1 22.20 -49.06 -52.14
C MET A 1 22.00 -48.89 -50.67
N ASN A 2 21.06 -48.13 -50.25
CA ASN A 2 20.49 -47.83 -48.94
C ASN A 2 20.69 -46.42 -48.46
N GLY A 3 19.70 -45.62 -48.79
CA GLY A 3 19.51 -44.27 -48.26
C GLY A 3 18.97 -44.34 -46.82
N VAL A 4 19.63 -43.63 -45.93
CA VAL A 4 19.14 -43.37 -44.59
C VAL A 4 18.55 -41.95 -44.57
N LYS A 5 17.22 -41.88 -44.45
CA LYS A 5 16.47 -40.63 -44.26
C LYS A 5 16.71 -40.15 -42.81
N SER A 6 17.30 -39.00 -42.67
CA SER A 6 17.35 -38.25 -41.40
C SER A 6 15.96 -37.76 -41.05
N LEU A 7 15.45 -38.14 -39.90
CA LEU A 7 14.24 -37.62 -39.28
C LEU A 7 14.66 -36.38 -38.46
N ASP A 8 14.31 -35.22 -39.01
CA ASP A 8 14.31 -33.99 -38.25
C ASP A 8 13.13 -34.00 -37.25
N SER A 9 13.45 -34.24 -35.98
CA SER A 9 12.50 -34.05 -34.89
C SER A 9 12.58 -32.62 -34.40
N ALA A 10 11.73 -31.77 -34.98
CA ALA A 10 11.46 -30.47 -34.41
C ALA A 10 10.74 -30.64 -33.09
N VAL A 11 11.46 -30.61 -31.99
CA VAL A 11 10.92 -30.52 -30.64
C VAL A 11 10.38 -29.09 -30.46
N ALA A 12 9.10 -28.91 -30.65
CA ALA A 12 8.40 -27.69 -30.28
C ALA A 12 8.48 -27.56 -28.75
N SER A 13 9.44 -26.78 -28.29
CA SER A 13 9.51 -26.31 -26.91
C SER A 13 8.29 -25.41 -26.65
N ALA A 14 7.27 -26.00 -26.03
CA ALA A 14 6.17 -25.22 -25.47
C ALA A 14 6.74 -24.31 -24.39
N TYR A 15 6.96 -23.05 -24.72
CA TYR A 15 7.21 -22.00 -23.74
C TYR A 15 6.00 -21.90 -22.82
N PHE A 16 6.11 -22.50 -21.65
CA PHE A 16 5.18 -22.26 -20.55
C PHE A 16 5.43 -20.83 -20.05
N ASP A 17 4.55 -19.91 -20.41
CA ASP A 17 4.56 -18.53 -19.93
C ASP A 17 4.08 -18.51 -18.48
N PRO A 18 4.94 -18.28 -17.48
CA PRO A 18 4.55 -18.28 -16.08
C PRO A 18 3.73 -17.05 -15.69
N THR A 19 3.44 -16.13 -16.60
CA THR A 19 2.69 -14.90 -16.34
C THR A 19 1.18 -15.07 -16.38
N MET A 20 0.66 -16.23 -16.76
CA MET A 20 -0.77 -16.57 -16.68
C MET A 20 -1.17 -17.25 -15.36
N ALA A 21 -0.55 -16.88 -14.24
CA ALA A 21 -1.14 -17.18 -12.95
C ALA A 21 -2.45 -16.41 -12.86
N LYS A 22 -3.57 -17.14 -12.94
CA LYS A 22 -4.94 -16.64 -12.78
C LYS A 22 -4.96 -15.74 -11.55
N GLN A 23 -5.13 -14.44 -11.75
CA GLN A 23 -5.24 -13.50 -10.63
C GLN A 23 -6.44 -13.95 -9.78
N PRO A 24 -6.28 -14.09 -8.46
CA PRO A 24 -7.38 -14.51 -7.61
C PRO A 24 -8.54 -13.54 -7.79
N ASP A 25 -9.74 -14.09 -7.95
CA ASP A 25 -10.98 -13.31 -8.08
C ASP A 25 -11.05 -12.24 -6.99
N ASN A 26 -10.96 -10.98 -7.40
CA ASN A 26 -10.78 -9.82 -6.53
C ASN A 26 -12.10 -9.32 -5.92
N THR A 27 -13.08 -10.18 -5.72
CA THR A 27 -14.44 -9.82 -5.32
C THR A 27 -14.51 -9.03 -4.00
N ASN A 28 -13.58 -9.22 -3.09
CA ASN A 28 -13.59 -8.54 -1.78
C ASN A 28 -12.49 -7.48 -1.61
N TYR A 29 -11.59 -7.32 -2.59
CA TYR A 29 -10.57 -6.30 -2.50
C TYR A 29 -11.18 -4.91 -2.70
N LYS A 30 -11.07 -4.07 -1.68
CA LYS A 30 -11.60 -2.71 -1.72
C LYS A 30 -10.63 -1.75 -1.05
N VAL A 31 -10.11 -0.78 -1.80
CA VAL A 31 -9.37 0.34 -1.22
C VAL A 31 -10.35 1.22 -0.46
N ILE A 32 -10.04 1.49 0.81
CA ILE A 32 -10.87 2.28 1.73
C ILE A 32 -10.38 3.73 1.74
N ALA A 33 -9.09 3.92 1.97
CA ALA A 33 -8.46 5.24 2.02
C ALA A 33 -7.03 5.17 1.50
N GLU A 34 -6.61 6.22 0.80
CA GLU A 34 -5.26 6.35 0.25
C GLU A 34 -4.65 7.70 0.66
N ASN A 35 -3.42 7.67 1.16
CA ASN A 35 -2.64 8.85 1.44
C ASN A 35 -1.80 9.25 0.21
N ARG A 36 -2.43 10.01 -0.70
CA ARG A 36 -1.75 10.49 -1.92
C ARG A 36 -0.65 11.49 -1.62
N ARG A 37 -0.74 12.20 -0.49
CA ARG A 37 0.23 13.19 -0.06
C ARG A 37 1.55 12.57 0.39
N ALA A 38 1.50 11.40 1.02
CA ALA A 38 2.69 10.73 1.55
C ALA A 38 3.78 10.57 0.48
N ARG A 39 3.44 10.14 -0.71
CA ARG A 39 4.40 9.98 -1.82
C ARG A 39 4.94 11.31 -2.38
N TYR A 40 4.21 12.39 -2.16
CA TYR A 40 4.65 13.72 -2.56
C TYR A 40 5.62 14.32 -1.53
N ASP A 41 5.22 14.26 -0.27
CA ASP A 41 5.95 14.89 0.84
C ASP A 41 7.19 14.09 1.26
N ASP A 42 7.14 12.76 1.11
CA ASP A 42 8.14 11.84 1.64
C ASP A 42 8.78 10.98 0.54
N SER A 43 10.04 10.62 0.76
CA SER A 43 10.73 9.56 0.03
C SER A 43 10.49 8.25 0.75
N ILE A 44 9.70 7.34 0.14
CA ILE A 44 9.40 6.04 0.71
C ILE A 44 10.51 5.09 0.33
N ASP A 45 11.20 4.54 1.32
CA ASP A 45 12.30 3.59 1.17
C ASP A 45 11.76 2.15 1.02
N SER A 46 10.83 1.78 1.88
CA SER A 46 10.17 0.48 1.86
C SER A 46 8.75 0.57 2.41
N ASP A 47 7.92 -0.45 2.16
CA ASP A 47 6.60 -0.57 2.74
C ASP A 47 6.35 -1.95 3.35
N VAL A 48 5.54 -1.99 4.41
CA VAL A 48 5.16 -3.19 5.14
C VAL A 48 3.64 -3.27 5.22
N GLU A 49 3.09 -4.44 4.92
CA GLU A 49 1.67 -4.71 5.08
C GLU A 49 1.35 -5.17 6.50
N CYS A 50 0.51 -4.42 7.20
CA CYS A 50 0.08 -4.73 8.56
C CYS A 50 -1.41 -5.08 8.62
N GLY A 51 -1.79 -5.98 9.51
CA GLY A 51 -3.17 -6.09 9.96
C GLY A 51 -3.54 -4.89 10.83
N ILE A 52 -4.83 -4.63 11.02
CA ILE A 52 -5.32 -3.59 11.94
C ILE A 52 -6.38 -4.16 12.86
N GLN A 53 -6.25 -3.89 14.16
CA GLN A 53 -7.24 -4.27 15.15
C GLN A 53 -8.35 -3.22 15.24
N LEU A 54 -9.55 -3.61 14.82
CA LEU A 54 -10.72 -2.75 14.70
C LEU A 54 -11.85 -3.23 15.61
N MET A 55 -12.69 -2.30 16.03
CA MET A 55 -13.99 -2.59 16.66
C MET A 55 -15.02 -2.94 15.57
N GLY A 56 -16.08 -3.66 15.92
CA GLY A 56 -17.12 -4.02 14.97
C GLY A 56 -17.81 -2.82 14.31
N SER A 57 -18.01 -1.73 15.05
CA SER A 57 -18.54 -0.46 14.53
C SER A 57 -17.60 0.19 13.51
N GLU A 58 -16.27 0.12 13.74
CA GLU A 58 -15.28 0.63 12.79
C GLU A 58 -15.27 -0.17 11.48
N VAL A 59 -15.34 -1.50 11.55
CA VAL A 59 -15.42 -2.34 10.35
C VAL A 59 -16.65 -2.01 9.52
N LYS A 60 -17.80 -1.78 10.18
CA LYS A 60 -19.04 -1.37 9.48
C LYS A 60 -18.87 -0.01 8.80
N SER A 61 -18.31 0.97 9.52
CA SER A 61 -18.02 2.31 8.99
C SER A 61 -17.04 2.27 7.81
N LEU A 62 -15.96 1.47 7.89
CA LEU A 62 -15.01 1.32 6.79
C LEU A 62 -15.63 0.71 5.53
N ARG A 63 -16.63 -0.14 5.66
CA ARG A 63 -17.36 -0.69 4.51
C ARG A 63 -18.17 0.37 3.77
N THR A 64 -18.66 1.40 4.46
CA THR A 64 -19.31 2.58 3.86
C THR A 64 -18.30 3.53 3.21
N GLY A 65 -17.00 3.43 3.55
CA GLY A 65 -15.91 4.19 2.93
C GLY A 65 -15.61 5.54 3.57
N GLN A 66 -16.11 5.81 4.76
CA GLN A 66 -15.89 7.08 5.47
C GLN A 66 -14.64 7.02 6.36
N SER A 67 -13.47 7.19 5.77
CA SER A 67 -12.20 7.21 6.50
C SER A 67 -11.16 8.10 5.84
N ASN A 68 -10.22 8.61 6.65
CA ASN A 68 -9.10 9.43 6.19
C ASN A 68 -7.83 9.07 6.96
N ILE A 69 -6.76 8.79 6.21
CA ILE A 69 -5.43 8.45 6.76
C ILE A 69 -4.37 9.50 6.42
N ALA A 70 -4.73 10.63 5.78
CA ALA A 70 -3.75 11.60 5.28
C ALA A 70 -2.96 12.29 6.41
N GLU A 71 -3.57 12.49 7.57
CA GLU A 71 -2.97 13.14 8.74
C GLU A 71 -2.52 12.13 9.81
N SER A 72 -2.55 10.86 9.50
CA SER A 72 -2.19 9.82 10.43
C SER A 72 -0.73 9.39 10.24
N TYR A 73 -0.17 8.82 11.29
CA TYR A 73 1.17 8.24 11.30
C TYR A 73 1.18 6.94 12.09
N ALA A 74 2.22 6.15 11.91
CA ALA A 74 2.42 4.98 12.75
C ALA A 74 3.60 5.22 13.72
N GLU A 75 3.52 4.62 14.88
CA GLU A 75 4.58 4.67 15.89
C GLU A 75 4.78 3.30 16.53
N VAL A 76 6.00 3.02 16.93
CA VAL A 76 6.33 1.84 17.74
C VAL A 76 6.45 2.31 19.19
N ALA A 77 5.58 1.79 20.05
CA ALA A 77 5.56 2.05 21.48
C ALA A 77 5.40 0.72 22.22
N ASP A 78 6.21 0.50 23.25
CA ASP A 78 6.20 -0.69 24.10
C ASP A 78 6.33 -2.02 23.32
N GLY A 79 7.13 -2.00 22.24
CA GLY A 79 7.31 -3.17 21.37
C GLY A 79 6.11 -3.51 20.48
N GLU A 80 5.14 -2.63 20.39
CA GLU A 80 3.95 -2.75 19.57
C GLU A 80 3.85 -1.62 18.55
N LEU A 81 3.18 -1.89 17.42
CA LEU A 81 2.98 -0.92 16.35
C LEU A 81 1.56 -0.34 16.46
N TRP A 82 1.46 0.98 16.41
CA TRP A 82 0.22 1.72 16.55
C TRP A 82 -0.02 2.67 15.39
N LEU A 83 -1.26 2.72 14.91
CA LEU A 83 -1.74 3.75 13.99
C LEU A 83 -2.41 4.85 14.81
N VAL A 84 -1.91 6.07 14.66
CA VAL A 84 -2.33 7.24 15.42
C VAL A 84 -2.99 8.26 14.49
N ASN A 85 -4.04 8.91 14.96
CA ASN A 85 -4.78 9.98 14.30
C ASN A 85 -5.43 9.58 12.95
N ALA A 86 -5.64 8.29 12.68
CA ALA A 86 -6.42 7.86 11.53
C ALA A 86 -7.92 8.06 11.82
N TYR A 87 -8.60 8.84 10.98
CA TYR A 87 -10.03 9.10 11.10
C TYR A 87 -10.85 7.95 10.52
N ILE A 88 -11.79 7.44 11.30
CA ILE A 88 -12.85 6.52 10.88
C ILE A 88 -14.16 7.10 11.41
N ALA A 89 -15.08 7.39 10.50
CA ALA A 89 -16.37 8.01 10.88
C ALA A 89 -17.13 7.13 11.89
N PRO A 90 -17.77 7.71 12.89
CA PRO A 90 -18.68 6.99 13.79
C PRO A 90 -19.77 6.28 12.97
N TYR A 91 -20.12 5.06 13.40
CA TYR A 91 -21.22 4.33 12.77
C TYR A 91 -22.53 4.70 13.47
N GLU A 92 -23.38 5.48 12.80
CA GLU A 92 -24.60 6.08 13.37
C GLU A 92 -25.59 5.07 13.97
N GLN A 93 -25.62 3.85 13.42
CA GLN A 93 -26.51 2.77 13.88
C GLN A 93 -25.90 1.93 15.02
N ALA A 94 -24.72 2.30 15.55
CA ALA A 94 -24.13 1.59 16.67
C ALA A 94 -24.63 2.14 18.00
N MET A 95 -25.18 1.27 18.85
CA MET A 95 -25.58 1.63 20.21
C MET A 95 -24.39 2.14 21.04
N PHE A 96 -23.18 1.58 20.79
CA PHE A 96 -21.91 2.03 21.36
C PHE A 96 -20.98 2.43 20.23
N GLY A 97 -20.83 3.73 20.03
CA GLY A 97 -19.92 4.29 19.03
C GLY A 97 -18.45 4.13 19.43
N HIS A 98 -17.57 4.13 18.45
CA HIS A 98 -16.13 4.24 18.68
C HIS A 98 -15.69 5.70 18.59
N GLN A 99 -14.56 6.01 19.23
CA GLN A 99 -13.92 7.31 19.06
C GLN A 99 -13.26 7.36 17.67
N ASP A 100 -13.54 8.39 16.89
CA ASP A 100 -13.16 8.52 15.47
C ASP A 100 -11.64 8.47 15.23
N ARG A 101 -10.82 9.11 16.09
CA ARG A 101 -9.35 9.22 15.97
C ARG A 101 -8.57 8.44 17.02
N ARG A 102 -9.14 7.39 17.61
CA ARG A 102 -8.44 6.59 18.61
C ARG A 102 -7.18 5.93 18.05
N ARG A 103 -6.23 5.63 18.91
CA ARG A 103 -5.09 4.77 18.56
C ARG A 103 -5.58 3.35 18.23
N ARG A 104 -5.02 2.77 17.16
CA ARG A 104 -5.37 1.42 16.70
C ARG A 104 -4.11 0.58 16.60
N LYS A 105 -4.14 -0.60 17.21
CA LYS A 105 -3.02 -1.52 17.14
C LYS A 105 -2.88 -2.08 15.73
N LEU A 106 -1.66 -2.05 15.20
CA LEU A 106 -1.30 -2.68 13.96
C LEU A 106 -0.64 -4.04 14.25
N LEU A 107 -0.96 -5.02 13.43
CA LEU A 107 -0.49 -6.38 13.57
C LEU A 107 0.58 -6.63 12.50
N ALA A 108 1.81 -6.77 12.93
CA ALA A 108 2.98 -7.07 12.14
C ALA A 108 3.85 -8.10 12.88
N SER A 109 4.77 -8.73 12.19
CA SER A 109 5.72 -9.64 12.83
C SER A 109 6.69 -8.88 13.74
N ARG A 110 7.25 -9.54 14.74
CA ARG A 110 8.22 -8.92 15.66
C ARG A 110 9.46 -8.38 14.93
N ARG A 111 9.87 -9.04 13.84
CA ARG A 111 10.98 -8.61 13.01
C ARG A 111 10.66 -7.29 12.30
N GLU A 112 9.50 -7.19 11.67
CA GLU A 112 9.04 -5.98 11.00
C GLU A 112 8.92 -4.80 11.98
N ILE A 113 8.37 -5.03 13.18
CA ILE A 113 8.28 -4.01 14.23
C ILE A 113 9.68 -3.54 14.64
N SER A 114 10.64 -4.46 14.83
CA SER A 114 12.02 -4.14 15.17
C SER A 114 12.71 -3.33 14.06
N ASP A 115 12.49 -3.70 12.79
CA ASP A 115 13.06 -2.98 11.64
C ASP A 115 12.47 -1.56 11.54
N MET A 116 11.17 -1.39 11.73
CA MET A 116 10.51 -0.09 11.78
C MET A 116 11.00 0.76 12.96
N TRP A 117 11.16 0.18 14.14
CA TRP A 117 11.72 0.87 15.29
C TRP A 117 13.16 1.35 15.04
N ASN A 118 14.01 0.49 14.48
CA ASN A 118 15.38 0.85 14.11
C ASN A 118 15.41 1.98 13.06
N ALA A 119 14.50 1.94 12.09
CA ALA A 119 14.42 2.98 11.07
C ALA A 119 14.02 4.33 11.66
N THR A 120 13.06 4.36 12.60
CA THR A 120 12.62 5.60 13.25
C THR A 120 13.68 6.15 14.21
N GLN A 121 14.23 5.31 15.10
CA GLN A 121 15.14 5.76 16.15
C GLN A 121 16.55 6.06 15.64
N ARG A 122 17.11 5.22 14.76
CA ARG A 122 18.49 5.37 14.30
C ARG A 122 18.64 6.19 13.03
N LYS A 123 17.66 6.12 12.12
CA LYS A 123 17.74 6.79 10.81
C LYS A 123 16.88 8.05 10.73
N GLY A 124 16.13 8.39 11.78
CA GLY A 124 15.23 9.56 11.80
C GLY A 124 14.16 9.49 10.72
N MET A 125 13.68 8.27 10.38
CA MET A 125 12.62 8.05 9.42
C MET A 125 11.25 8.12 10.10
N THR A 126 10.21 8.36 9.34
CA THR A 126 8.82 8.41 9.79
C THR A 126 8.05 7.24 9.22
N LEU A 127 7.11 6.70 9.98
CA LEU A 127 6.20 5.65 9.53
C LEU A 127 4.89 6.29 9.09
N VAL A 128 4.62 6.23 7.79
CA VAL A 128 3.46 6.90 7.18
C VAL A 128 2.52 5.86 6.59
N PRO A 129 1.21 5.85 6.92
CA PRO A 129 0.26 4.98 6.26
C PRO A 129 0.06 5.43 4.81
N LEU A 130 0.14 4.49 3.88
CA LEU A 130 0.04 4.73 2.44
C LEU A 130 -1.36 4.42 1.92
N VAL A 131 -1.88 3.26 2.29
CA VAL A 131 -3.19 2.79 1.85
C VAL A 131 -3.81 1.88 2.91
N MET A 132 -5.12 2.04 3.13
CA MET A 132 -5.95 1.15 3.92
C MET A 132 -6.94 0.46 2.98
N TYR A 133 -7.11 -0.85 3.10
CA TYR A 133 -7.94 -1.63 2.19
C TYR A 133 -8.46 -2.91 2.86
N PHE A 134 -9.52 -3.47 2.30
CA PHE A 134 -9.92 -4.85 2.58
C PHE A 134 -9.21 -5.78 1.62
N ASN A 135 -8.62 -6.85 2.13
CA ASN A 135 -8.05 -7.91 1.30
C ASN A 135 -9.14 -8.84 0.75
N HIS A 136 -8.76 -9.84 -0.08
CA HIS A 136 -9.68 -10.81 -0.67
C HIS A 136 -10.51 -11.59 0.36
N ARG A 137 -10.00 -11.74 1.59
CA ARG A 137 -10.70 -12.40 2.69
C ARG A 137 -11.59 -11.45 3.49
N GLY A 138 -11.73 -10.19 3.07
CA GLY A 138 -12.51 -9.17 3.76
C GLY A 138 -11.88 -8.66 5.06
N MET A 139 -10.58 -8.92 5.29
CA MET A 139 -9.86 -8.39 6.44
C MET A 139 -9.28 -7.01 6.11
N ALA A 140 -9.40 -6.08 7.04
CA ALA A 140 -8.79 -4.76 6.91
C ALA A 140 -7.27 -4.85 7.06
N LYS A 141 -6.56 -4.21 6.13
CA LYS A 141 -5.11 -4.14 6.05
C LYS A 141 -4.66 -2.69 5.85
N VAL A 142 -3.48 -2.37 6.34
CA VAL A 142 -2.83 -1.08 6.14
C VAL A 142 -1.41 -1.29 5.67
N LYS A 143 -1.01 -0.60 4.61
CA LYS A 143 0.39 -0.52 4.19
C LYS A 143 1.04 0.67 4.86
N ILE A 144 2.11 0.43 5.60
CA ILE A 144 2.92 1.45 6.27
C ILE A 144 4.21 1.62 5.49
N GLY A 145 4.46 2.83 5.02
CA GLY A 145 5.73 3.21 4.39
C GLY A 145 6.75 3.67 5.43
N ILE A 146 7.97 3.19 5.32
CA ILE A 146 9.13 3.73 6.04
C ILE A 146 9.66 4.86 5.16
N ALA A 147 9.54 6.09 5.64
CA ALA A 147 9.68 7.28 4.82
C ALA A 147 10.65 8.30 5.44
N LYS A 148 11.31 9.03 4.58
CA LYS A 148 12.15 10.18 4.95
C LYS A 148 11.58 11.44 4.29
N GLY A 149 11.37 12.49 5.08
CA GLY A 149 10.87 13.77 4.58
C GLY A 149 11.77 14.33 3.46
N LYS A 150 11.17 14.66 2.33
CA LYS A 150 11.88 15.27 1.19
C LYS A 150 12.25 16.71 1.49
N ARG A 151 13.44 17.11 1.10
CA ARG A 151 13.85 18.51 1.12
C ARG A 151 13.02 19.33 0.10
N ALA A 152 12.93 20.62 0.31
CA ALA A 152 12.16 21.52 -0.57
C ALA A 152 12.64 21.47 -2.05
N THR A 153 13.95 21.28 -2.26
CA THR A 153 14.56 21.08 -3.59
C THR A 153 14.03 19.82 -4.26
N ASP A 154 14.01 18.69 -3.54
CA ASP A 154 13.56 17.39 -4.07
C ASP A 154 12.07 17.43 -4.44
N LYS A 155 11.25 18.17 -3.67
CA LYS A 155 9.84 18.38 -3.96
C LYS A 155 9.63 19.15 -5.27
N ARG A 156 10.44 20.17 -5.54
CA ARG A 156 10.39 20.97 -6.77
C ARG A 156 10.77 20.13 -7.98
N GLU A 157 11.84 19.35 -7.90
CA GLU A 157 12.27 18.45 -8.96
C GLU A 157 11.23 17.37 -9.28
N ALA A 158 10.64 16.77 -8.24
CA ALA A 158 9.58 15.77 -8.39
C ALA A 158 8.31 16.36 -9.05
N THR A 159 8.01 17.63 -8.80
CA THR A 159 6.89 18.34 -9.45
C THR A 159 7.21 18.61 -10.91
N ALA A 160 8.38 19.20 -11.21
CA ALA A 160 8.81 19.48 -12.57
C ALA A 160 8.84 18.21 -13.45
N ARG A 161 9.34 17.08 -12.91
CA ARG A 161 9.35 15.79 -13.63
C ARG A 161 7.93 15.29 -13.93
N ARG A 162 6.98 15.44 -13.00
CA ARG A 162 5.58 15.04 -13.22
C ARG A 162 4.91 15.90 -14.28
N ASP A 163 5.12 17.21 -14.23
CA ASP A 163 4.54 18.15 -15.19
C ASP A 163 5.11 17.91 -16.60
N TRP A 164 6.41 17.68 -16.69
CA TRP A 164 7.06 17.29 -17.95
C TRP A 164 6.47 15.99 -18.52
N ASN A 165 6.32 14.95 -17.70
CA ASN A 165 5.74 13.68 -18.15
C ASN A 165 4.28 13.85 -18.62
N ARG A 166 3.51 14.69 -17.94
CA ARG A 166 2.13 15.01 -18.32
C ARG A 166 2.08 15.74 -19.67
N GLN A 167 2.96 16.72 -19.86
CA GLN A 167 3.06 17.44 -21.13
C GLN A 167 3.49 16.50 -22.27
N LYS A 168 4.50 15.67 -22.04
CA LYS A 168 4.94 14.67 -23.02
C LYS A 168 3.82 13.73 -23.43
N GLN A 169 3.03 13.23 -22.48
CA GLN A 169 1.87 12.36 -22.76
C GLN A 169 0.78 13.07 -23.58
N ARG A 170 0.54 14.36 -23.34
CA ARG A 170 -0.41 15.15 -24.15
C ARG A 170 0.08 15.29 -25.59
N LEU A 171 1.34 15.69 -25.78
CA LEU A 171 1.94 15.83 -27.11
C LEU A 171 1.92 14.52 -27.91
N LEU A 172 2.15 13.37 -27.25
CA LEU A 172 2.09 12.06 -27.91
C LEU A 172 0.67 11.65 -28.30
N LYS A 173 -0.36 12.14 -27.58
CA LYS A 173 -1.76 11.88 -27.94
C LYS A 173 -2.26 12.77 -29.08
N ASP A 174 -1.72 13.99 -29.19
CA ASP A 174 -2.14 14.93 -30.21
C ASP A 174 -1.47 14.65 -31.57
N HIS A 175 -0.43 13.80 -31.62
CA HIS A 175 0.31 13.42 -32.84
C HIS A 175 0.17 11.93 -33.21
N GLY A 176 -0.71 11.16 -32.57
CA GLY A 176 -1.06 9.78 -32.93
C GLY A 176 -2.52 9.65 -33.27
#